data_193a71839431f629dd53abf3ac55cecf
#
_entry.id   193a71839431f629dd53abf3ac55cecf
#
_cell.length_a   1.000
_cell.length_b   1.000
_cell.length_c   1.000
_cell.angle_alpha   90.00
_cell.angle_beta   90.00
_cell.angle_gamma   90.00
#
_symmetry.space_group_name_H-M   'P 1'
#
loop_
_entity.id
_entity.type
_entity.pdbx_description
1 polymer ?
#
loop_
_entity_poly.entity_id
_entity_poly.type
_entity_poly.pdbx_seq_one_letter_code
_entity_poly.pdbx_strand_id
1 'polypeptide(L)'
;MRSLLLTIALAGCVAATLTAPADGATAAPQCRGTDRTIPKQIRFARGRTTAVIKETVRLCTSHEYRLRARAGQTMTVHLATGSRTSFTLYTPAGATPDGADGSKDWSGELPETGEYTINIGTDATAAYALEVTIR
;
A
#
# COMPACT_ATOMS: atom_id res chain seq x y z
N MET A 1 -1.41 88.65 -14.64
CA MET A 1 -1.11 88.38 -16.07
C MET A 1 -0.42 87.01 -16.14
N ARG A 2 -0.89 86.19 -17.06
CA ARG A 2 -0.26 84.95 -17.59
C ARG A 2 -0.50 83.67 -16.82
N SER A 3 -1.52 83.10 -17.17
CA SER A 3 -1.85 81.74 -17.69
C SER A 3 -0.80 80.70 -17.45
N LEU A 4 -1.13 79.77 -16.55
CA LEU A 4 -0.47 78.47 -16.40
C LEU A 4 -1.35 77.41 -17.08
N LEU A 5 -0.82 76.83 -18.14
CA LEU A 5 -1.43 75.67 -18.81
C LEU A 5 -1.01 74.40 -18.05
N LEU A 6 -2.01 73.71 -17.49
CA LEU A 6 -1.83 72.45 -16.78
C LEU A 6 -2.02 71.29 -17.78
N THR A 7 -0.97 70.64 -18.17
CA THR A 7 -1.02 69.40 -18.97
C THR A 7 -1.19 68.21 -18.04
N ILE A 8 -2.36 67.56 -18.14
CA ILE A 8 -2.63 66.32 -17.42
C ILE A 8 -2.18 65.15 -18.30
N ALA A 9 -1.13 64.47 -17.83
CA ALA A 9 -0.68 63.20 -18.41
C ALA A 9 -1.49 62.06 -17.83
N LEU A 10 -2.28 61.40 -18.70
CA LEU A 10 -3.01 60.17 -18.35
C LEU A 10 -2.01 58.99 -18.39
N ALA A 11 -1.66 58.49 -17.26
CA ALA A 11 -0.89 57.24 -17.14
C ALA A 11 -1.86 56.05 -17.16
N GLY A 12 -1.88 55.34 -18.28
CA GLY A 12 -2.64 54.09 -18.42
C GLY A 12 -2.00 52.97 -17.61
N CYS A 13 -2.65 52.51 -16.55
CA CYS A 13 -2.29 51.28 -15.87
C CYS A 13 -2.77 50.08 -16.71
N VAL A 14 -1.84 49.44 -17.38
CA VAL A 14 -2.08 48.13 -17.97
C VAL A 14 -2.01 47.09 -16.83
N ALA A 15 -3.13 46.62 -16.34
CA ALA A 15 -3.20 45.50 -15.41
C ALA A 15 -2.93 44.22 -16.20
N ALA A 16 -1.72 43.69 -16.06
CA ALA A 16 -1.38 42.36 -16.52
C ALA A 16 -2.03 41.33 -15.59
N THR A 17 -3.11 40.73 -16.04
CA THR A 17 -3.72 39.58 -15.38
C THR A 17 -2.82 38.36 -15.61
N LEU A 18 -2.03 38.03 -14.61
CA LEU A 18 -1.30 36.76 -14.53
C LEU A 18 -2.35 35.65 -14.32
N THR A 19 -2.72 35.00 -15.40
CA THR A 19 -3.49 33.75 -15.34
C THR A 19 -2.52 32.66 -14.90
N ALA A 20 -2.55 32.27 -13.62
CA ALA A 20 -1.84 31.10 -13.13
C ALA A 20 -2.40 29.87 -13.85
N PRO A 21 -1.55 28.98 -14.39
CA PRO A 21 -2.03 27.69 -14.85
C PRO A 21 -2.58 26.94 -13.61
N ALA A 22 -3.83 26.53 -13.68
CA ALA A 22 -4.38 25.59 -12.74
C ALA A 22 -3.66 24.25 -12.99
N ASP A 23 -2.64 23.98 -12.20
CA ASP A 23 -2.07 22.64 -12.11
C ASP A 23 -3.22 21.73 -11.66
N GLY A 24 -3.78 21.00 -12.63
CA GLY A 24 -4.73 19.96 -12.38
C GLY A 24 -4.02 18.83 -11.62
N ALA A 25 -3.89 19.00 -10.30
CA ALA A 25 -3.48 17.90 -9.44
C ALA A 25 -4.52 16.79 -9.61
N THR A 26 -4.16 15.76 -10.38
CA THR A 26 -4.94 14.54 -10.49
C THR A 26 -4.94 13.91 -9.12
N ALA A 27 -6.05 14.06 -8.38
CA ALA A 27 -6.19 13.44 -7.07
C ALA A 27 -5.98 11.93 -7.23
N ALA A 28 -5.08 11.37 -6.43
CA ALA A 28 -4.90 9.91 -6.38
C ALA A 28 -6.25 9.26 -6.06
N PRO A 29 -6.59 8.13 -6.69
CA PRO A 29 -7.85 7.45 -6.45
C PRO A 29 -7.94 7.10 -4.97
N GLN A 30 -8.93 7.65 -4.28
CA GLN A 30 -9.18 7.39 -2.87
C GLN A 30 -10.27 6.33 -2.74
N CYS A 31 -10.08 5.40 -1.81
CA CYS A 31 -11.08 4.43 -1.46
C CYS A 31 -12.27 5.13 -0.79
N ARG A 32 -13.45 5.05 -1.41
CA ARG A 32 -14.70 5.54 -0.83
C ARG A 32 -15.36 4.38 -0.10
N GLY A 33 -15.30 4.39 1.22
CA GLY A 33 -15.90 3.37 2.07
C GLY A 33 -14.86 2.50 2.79
N THR A 34 -15.33 1.46 3.43
CA THR A 34 -14.48 0.48 4.13
C THR A 34 -13.75 -0.39 3.12
N ASP A 35 -12.44 -0.52 3.29
CA ASP A 35 -11.64 -1.46 2.50
C ASP A 35 -12.21 -2.88 2.69
N ARG A 36 -12.41 -3.58 1.59
CA ARG A 36 -12.94 -4.93 1.63
C ARG A 36 -11.81 -5.93 1.83
N THR A 37 -11.84 -6.65 2.95
CA THR A 37 -10.94 -7.77 3.21
C THR A 37 -11.49 -9.05 2.61
N ILE A 38 -10.66 -9.77 1.86
CA ILE A 38 -11.00 -11.06 1.25
C ILE A 38 -10.21 -12.16 1.98
N PRO A 39 -10.87 -12.98 2.81
CA PRO A 39 -10.20 -14.05 3.53
C PRO A 39 -9.83 -15.19 2.59
N LYS A 40 -8.64 -15.72 2.75
CA LYS A 40 -8.06 -16.82 1.98
C LYS A 40 -7.28 -17.74 2.92
N GLN A 41 -7.15 -19.00 2.55
CA GLN A 41 -6.36 -19.95 3.34
C GLN A 41 -5.16 -20.47 2.55
N ILE A 42 -3.99 -20.45 3.17
CA ILE A 42 -2.79 -21.07 2.61
C ILE A 42 -2.85 -22.57 2.91
N ARG A 43 -2.70 -23.36 1.87
CA ARG A 43 -2.60 -24.82 1.97
C ARG A 43 -1.29 -25.26 1.33
N PHE A 44 -0.50 -25.98 2.10
CA PHE A 44 0.71 -26.63 1.60
C PHE A 44 0.32 -27.93 0.92
N ALA A 45 0.86 -28.18 -0.26
CA ALA A 45 0.72 -29.49 -0.89
C ALA A 45 1.38 -30.56 -0.01
N ARG A 46 0.88 -31.78 -0.09
CA ARG A 46 1.38 -32.89 0.73
C ARG A 46 2.89 -33.06 0.60
N GLY A 47 3.60 -33.04 1.74
CA GLY A 47 5.06 -33.14 1.80
C GLY A 47 5.81 -31.88 1.35
N ARG A 48 5.11 -30.76 1.15
CA ARG A 48 5.73 -29.48 0.82
C ARG A 48 5.72 -28.54 2.02
N THR A 49 6.79 -27.78 2.15
CA THR A 49 6.97 -26.74 3.17
C THR A 49 6.81 -25.33 2.61
N THR A 50 6.66 -25.22 1.30
CA THR A 50 6.49 -23.95 0.57
C THR A 50 5.18 -23.94 -0.20
N ALA A 51 4.44 -22.84 -0.11
CA ALA A 51 3.27 -22.54 -0.91
C ALA A 51 3.53 -21.26 -1.74
N VAL A 52 3.17 -21.28 -3.01
CA VAL A 52 3.24 -20.11 -3.91
C VAL A 52 1.85 -19.79 -4.42
N ILE A 53 1.42 -18.55 -4.23
CA ILE A 53 0.09 -18.08 -4.62
C ILE A 53 0.26 -16.88 -5.54
N LYS A 54 -0.34 -16.93 -6.72
CA LYS A 54 -0.33 -15.83 -7.70
C LYS A 54 -1.75 -15.27 -7.81
N GLU A 55 -1.89 -13.98 -7.53
CA GLU A 55 -3.18 -13.31 -7.48
C GLU A 55 -3.06 -11.84 -7.89
N THR A 56 -4.21 -11.18 -8.00
CA THR A 56 -4.28 -9.73 -8.20
C THR A 56 -5.10 -9.13 -7.09
N VAL A 57 -4.50 -8.22 -6.32
CA VAL A 57 -5.19 -7.40 -5.33
C VAL A 57 -5.67 -6.11 -5.98
N ARG A 58 -6.93 -5.77 -5.79
CA ARG A 58 -7.54 -4.56 -6.32
C ARG A 58 -7.40 -3.41 -5.34
N LEU A 59 -7.30 -2.20 -5.86
CA LEU A 59 -7.40 -0.99 -5.04
C LEU A 59 -8.65 -1.07 -4.15
N CYS A 60 -8.53 -0.62 -2.89
CA CYS A 60 -9.60 -0.68 -1.88
C CYS A 60 -10.02 -2.10 -1.48
N THR A 61 -9.13 -3.07 -1.72
CA THR A 61 -9.29 -4.42 -1.19
C THR A 61 -7.99 -4.87 -0.54
N SER A 62 -8.09 -5.79 0.41
CA SER A 62 -6.96 -6.51 0.98
C SER A 62 -7.21 -8.01 0.92
N HIS A 63 -6.14 -8.78 0.78
CA HIS A 63 -6.21 -10.24 0.86
C HIS A 63 -5.65 -10.70 2.20
N GLU A 64 -6.45 -11.40 2.97
CA GLU A 64 -6.07 -11.94 4.28
C GLU A 64 -5.83 -13.44 4.17
N TYR A 65 -4.57 -13.84 4.19
CA TYR A 65 -4.16 -15.24 4.14
C TYR A 65 -3.94 -15.79 5.54
N ARG A 66 -4.60 -16.91 5.84
CA ARG A 66 -4.48 -17.61 7.12
C ARG A 66 -3.76 -18.94 6.94
N LEU A 67 -2.88 -19.25 7.87
CA LEU A 67 -2.18 -20.53 7.94
C LEU A 67 -1.92 -20.91 9.39
N ARG A 68 -1.84 -22.22 9.66
CA ARG A 68 -1.47 -22.73 10.98
C ARG A 68 0.00 -23.10 11.00
N ALA A 69 0.67 -22.69 12.07
CA ALA A 69 2.06 -23.01 12.32
C ALA A 69 2.30 -23.25 13.81
N ARG A 70 3.49 -23.76 14.14
CA ARG A 70 3.88 -24.09 15.51
C ARG A 70 4.99 -23.17 15.98
N ALA A 71 5.00 -22.90 17.29
CA ALA A 71 6.14 -22.25 17.94
C ALA A 71 7.45 -22.97 17.62
N GLY A 72 8.51 -22.21 17.40
CA GLY A 72 9.85 -22.73 17.08
C GLY A 72 10.07 -23.07 15.60
N GLN A 73 9.03 -23.06 14.76
CA GLN A 73 9.21 -23.13 13.31
C GLN A 73 9.73 -21.80 12.77
N THR A 74 10.49 -21.86 11.68
CA THR A 74 10.90 -20.68 10.92
C THR A 74 9.94 -20.46 9.76
N MET A 75 9.36 -19.26 9.71
CA MET A 75 8.53 -18.83 8.57
C MET A 75 9.31 -17.85 7.72
N THR A 76 9.26 -18.04 6.41
CA THR A 76 9.76 -17.07 5.43
C THR A 76 8.61 -16.65 4.54
N VAL A 77 8.42 -15.35 4.38
CA VAL A 77 7.40 -14.75 3.52
C VAL A 77 8.08 -13.88 2.50
N HIS A 78 7.81 -14.12 1.24
CA HIS A 78 8.31 -13.32 0.12
C HIS A 78 7.13 -12.87 -0.76
N LEU A 79 7.04 -11.58 -1.02
CA LEU A 79 6.02 -10.98 -1.87
C LEU A 79 6.65 -10.36 -3.12
N ALA A 80 6.61 -11.08 -4.23
CA ALA A 80 7.03 -10.56 -5.53
C ALA A 80 5.92 -9.71 -6.13
N THR A 81 6.18 -8.43 -6.29
CA THR A 81 5.24 -7.45 -6.87
C THR A 81 6.01 -6.27 -7.45
N GLY A 82 5.55 -5.75 -8.58
CA GLY A 82 6.12 -4.55 -9.21
C GLY A 82 5.56 -3.23 -8.68
N SER A 83 4.64 -3.23 -7.70
CA SER A 83 3.88 -2.05 -7.27
C SER A 83 4.04 -1.77 -5.77
N ARG A 84 3.31 -0.76 -5.29
CA ARG A 84 3.20 -0.39 -3.86
C ARG A 84 2.31 -1.35 -3.08
N THR A 85 2.54 -2.63 -3.24
CA THR A 85 1.86 -3.70 -2.52
C THR A 85 2.81 -4.22 -1.48
N SER A 86 2.34 -4.43 -0.28
CA SER A 86 3.10 -4.95 0.85
C SER A 86 2.25 -5.92 1.66
N PHE A 87 2.89 -6.66 2.55
CA PHE A 87 2.18 -7.50 3.50
C PHE A 87 2.51 -7.08 4.94
N THR A 88 1.59 -7.40 5.84
CA THR A 88 1.78 -7.36 7.29
C THR A 88 1.46 -8.74 7.85
N LEU A 89 2.35 -9.28 8.68
CA LEU A 89 2.16 -10.56 9.36
C LEU A 89 1.63 -10.34 10.76
N TYR A 90 0.61 -11.09 11.14
CA TYR A 90 0.07 -11.12 12.50
C TYR A 90 0.23 -12.49 13.13
N THR A 91 0.67 -12.52 14.39
CA THR A 91 0.73 -13.72 15.22
C THR A 91 -0.67 -14.15 15.68
N PRO A 92 -0.85 -15.36 16.25
CA PRO A 92 -2.12 -15.76 16.85
C PRO A 92 -2.64 -14.81 17.93
N ALA A 93 -1.75 -14.11 18.64
CA ALA A 93 -2.11 -13.06 19.60
C ALA A 93 -2.45 -11.71 18.97
N GLY A 94 -2.34 -11.58 17.64
CA GLY A 94 -2.60 -10.34 16.91
C GLY A 94 -1.43 -9.35 16.90
N ALA A 95 -0.26 -9.73 17.39
CA ALA A 95 0.95 -8.92 17.33
C ALA A 95 1.63 -9.02 15.96
N THR A 96 2.38 -8.01 15.59
CA THR A 96 3.21 -8.02 14.38
C THR A 96 4.67 -8.19 14.77
N PRO A 97 5.37 -9.21 14.28
CA PRO A 97 6.80 -9.39 14.52
C PRO A 97 7.61 -8.23 13.92
N ASP A 98 8.79 -7.99 14.49
CA ASP A 98 9.69 -6.94 14.00
C ASP A 98 10.02 -7.14 12.51
N GLY A 99 9.89 -6.08 11.73
CA GLY A 99 10.14 -6.08 10.29
C GLY A 99 9.07 -6.74 9.43
N ALA A 100 7.97 -7.19 10.01
CA ALA A 100 6.87 -7.86 9.30
C ALA A 100 5.68 -6.93 8.99
N ASP A 101 5.82 -5.62 9.21
CA ASP A 101 4.81 -4.62 8.88
C ASP A 101 5.16 -3.88 7.60
N GLY A 102 4.22 -3.84 6.64
CA GLY A 102 4.42 -3.17 5.37
C GLY A 102 5.60 -3.71 4.55
N SER A 103 5.95 -4.97 4.73
CA SER A 103 7.14 -5.59 4.16
C SER A 103 6.87 -6.31 2.84
N LYS A 104 7.93 -6.64 2.12
CA LYS A 104 7.91 -7.54 0.96
C LYS A 104 8.66 -8.84 1.24
N ASP A 105 9.54 -8.81 2.21
CA ASP A 105 10.34 -9.96 2.64
C ASP A 105 10.43 -9.99 4.15
N TRP A 106 10.19 -11.17 4.72
CA TRP A 106 10.33 -11.39 6.14
C TRP A 106 10.73 -12.85 6.40
N SER A 107 11.59 -13.04 7.37
CA SER A 107 11.95 -14.38 7.87
C SER A 107 12.21 -14.32 9.36
N GLY A 108 11.65 -15.26 10.11
CA GLY A 108 11.83 -15.31 11.55
C GLY A 108 11.28 -16.58 12.16
N GLU A 109 11.72 -16.84 13.41
CA GLU A 109 11.18 -17.89 14.24
C GLU A 109 9.81 -17.51 14.78
N LEU A 110 8.87 -18.44 14.76
CA LEU A 110 7.51 -18.23 15.22
C LEU A 110 7.43 -18.39 16.73
N PRO A 111 6.94 -17.35 17.47
CA PRO A 111 6.87 -17.39 18.93
C PRO A 111 5.74 -18.25 19.48
N GLU A 112 4.70 -18.52 18.68
CA GLU A 112 3.46 -19.13 19.16
C GLU A 112 2.96 -20.22 18.21
N THR A 113 2.25 -21.20 18.78
CA THR A 113 1.50 -22.19 18.01
C THR A 113 0.07 -21.66 17.79
N GLY A 114 -0.38 -21.60 16.54
CA GLY A 114 -1.72 -21.14 16.21
C GLY A 114 -1.89 -20.70 14.78
N GLU A 115 -2.92 -19.88 14.55
CA GLU A 115 -3.22 -19.33 13.24
C GLU A 115 -2.51 -17.98 13.06
N TYR A 116 -1.68 -17.90 12.04
CA TYR A 116 -1.01 -16.69 11.59
C TYR A 116 -1.77 -16.09 10.43
N THR A 117 -1.78 -14.77 10.35
CA THR A 117 -2.47 -14.02 9.31
C THR A 117 -1.48 -13.17 8.53
N ILE A 118 -1.45 -13.30 7.21
CA ILE A 118 -0.69 -12.44 6.30
C ILE A 118 -1.70 -11.57 5.56
N ASN A 119 -1.69 -10.27 5.83
CA ASN A 119 -2.57 -9.30 5.17
C ASN A 119 -1.80 -8.61 4.05
N ILE A 120 -2.31 -8.70 2.83
CA ILE A 120 -1.73 -8.02 1.66
C ILE A 120 -2.59 -6.81 1.33
N GLY A 121 -2.01 -5.62 1.47
CA GLY A 121 -2.59 -4.34 1.12
C GLY A 121 -1.91 -3.72 -0.09
N THR A 122 -2.60 -2.79 -0.75
CA THR A 122 -2.08 -2.09 -1.93
C THR A 122 -2.64 -0.69 -2.08
N ASP A 123 -1.82 0.23 -2.59
CA ASP A 123 -2.23 1.57 -2.99
C ASP A 123 -2.69 1.64 -4.46
N ALA A 124 -2.58 0.54 -5.19
CA ALA A 124 -3.02 0.42 -6.58
C ALA A 124 -3.34 -1.03 -6.90
N THR A 125 -4.23 -1.28 -7.86
CA THR A 125 -4.48 -2.65 -8.35
C THR A 125 -3.20 -3.27 -8.87
N ALA A 126 -2.81 -4.42 -8.32
CA ALA A 126 -1.53 -5.05 -8.59
C ALA A 126 -1.59 -6.57 -8.60
N ALA A 127 -0.89 -7.17 -9.56
CA ALA A 127 -0.58 -8.59 -9.51
C ALA A 127 0.59 -8.84 -8.55
N TYR A 128 0.55 -9.96 -7.86
CA TYR A 128 1.62 -10.39 -6.96
C TYR A 128 1.78 -11.92 -6.96
N ALA A 129 2.93 -12.36 -6.51
CA ALA A 129 3.18 -13.74 -6.11
C ALA A 129 3.61 -13.76 -4.65
N LEU A 130 2.84 -14.43 -3.82
CA LEU A 130 3.14 -14.65 -2.41
C LEU A 130 3.76 -16.04 -2.26
N GLU A 131 4.98 -16.10 -1.74
CA GLU A 131 5.64 -17.34 -1.36
C GLU A 131 5.75 -17.41 0.15
N VAL A 132 5.29 -18.49 0.73
CA VAL A 132 5.38 -18.77 2.18
C VAL A 132 6.03 -20.11 2.38
N THR A 133 7.10 -20.12 3.16
CA THR A 133 7.83 -21.34 3.57
C THR A 133 7.78 -21.50 5.08
N ILE A 134 7.49 -22.71 5.56
CA ILE A 134 7.53 -23.11 6.98
C ILE A 134 8.49 -24.28 7.13
N ARG A 135 9.43 -24.16 8.06
CA ARG A 135 10.42 -25.24 8.38
C ARG A 135 10.53 -25.48 9.86
#